data_97b3ec4ce8c79db917c74f4d142f41ee
#
_entry.id   97b3ec4ce8c79db917c74f4d142f41ee
#
_cell.length_a   1.000
_cell.length_b   1.000
_cell.length_c   1.000
_cell.angle_alpha   90.00
_cell.angle_beta   90.00
_cell.angle_gamma   90.00
#
_symmetry.space_group_name_H-M   'P 1'
#
loop_
_entity.id
_entity.type
_entity.pdbx_description
1 polymer ?
#
loop_
_entity_poly.entity_id
_entity_poly.type
_entity_poly.pdbx_seq_one_letter_code
_entity_poly.pdbx_strand_id
1 'polypeptide(L)'
;MVYQPPAGARDLLPIDVVQKRWIEDRLEQVFHGWGYHRIITSTLERMDTLMAGGAIERSTVIQLQNIQEDELGLRPELTASIARTAVTRMTDVHYPQRLYYNANVFGRTPEFKHNRQQEFYQAGVELLGGGGLVADAEVLLLVAACLQALQLQNWHLIVGEAGITQSLLKAFPTNLKNQIRSAIANLDRVAIDTLPLSDELRDRAKIILDLRGKSTDVLEKIKTLNLDSEQQQAVDNLSALVELIESQGNCSVILDLSLIKTFDYYTGIIFEVVSNVDNQTRVIGSGGRYDQLLGLYHPQGKNIPGTGFALFIEDLYHVLLNSGQLPQTTPASNWLVVAENNSAIATAFTYAEKLRSSTHLVRVEMELGKYDVSSIQEYARNKGIAQIAWIKSDGSKIIESLNGNG
;
A
#
# COMPACT_ATOMS: atom_id res chain seq x y z
N MET A 1 30.28 9.23 -3.14
CA MET A 1 30.70 8.45 -1.96
C MET A 1 30.37 6.99 -2.23
N VAL A 2 31.35 6.08 -2.13
CA VAL A 2 31.20 4.65 -2.49
C VAL A 2 30.43 3.84 -1.42
N TYR A 3 30.17 4.43 -0.25
CA TYR A 3 29.69 3.70 0.94
C TYR A 3 28.19 3.92 1.26
N GLN A 4 27.44 4.61 0.42
CA GLN A 4 26.02 4.90 0.63
C GLN A 4 25.22 4.52 -0.62
N PRO A 5 23.96 4.07 -0.45
CA PRO A 5 23.07 3.87 -1.58
C PRO A 5 22.83 5.20 -2.33
N PRO A 6 22.39 5.15 -3.59
CA PRO A 6 22.04 6.34 -4.36
C PRO A 6 21.02 7.22 -3.62
N ALA A 7 21.01 8.51 -3.94
CA ALA A 7 20.00 9.41 -3.40
C ALA A 7 18.59 8.90 -3.77
N GLY A 8 17.74 8.72 -2.77
CA GLY A 8 16.38 8.21 -2.95
C GLY A 8 16.23 6.68 -2.82
N ALA A 9 17.34 5.95 -2.64
CA ALA A 9 17.33 4.54 -2.25
C ALA A 9 17.83 4.39 -0.80
N ARG A 10 17.45 3.30 -0.14
CA ARG A 10 17.91 2.98 1.23
C ARG A 10 18.11 1.48 1.39
N ASP A 11 19.04 1.09 2.25
CA ASP A 11 19.17 -0.27 2.74
C ASP A 11 18.22 -0.47 3.93
N LEU A 12 17.54 -1.61 3.97
CA LEU A 12 16.76 -2.04 5.13
C LEU A 12 17.61 -2.95 6.00
N LEU A 13 17.85 -2.56 7.24
CA LEU A 13 18.57 -3.35 8.22
C LEU A 13 17.69 -4.51 8.76
N PRO A 14 18.27 -5.53 9.40
CA PRO A 14 17.48 -6.68 9.85
C PRO A 14 16.22 -6.35 10.66
N ILE A 15 16.28 -5.33 11.52
CA ILE A 15 15.09 -4.90 12.29
C ILE A 15 14.04 -4.24 11.39
N ASP A 16 14.45 -3.42 10.42
CA ASP A 16 13.53 -2.78 9.47
C ASP A 16 12.81 -3.85 8.64
N VAL A 17 13.54 -4.90 8.23
CA VAL A 17 12.96 -6.04 7.49
C VAL A 17 11.95 -6.80 8.35
N VAL A 18 12.23 -7.03 9.63
CA VAL A 18 11.30 -7.70 10.55
C VAL A 18 10.03 -6.87 10.74
N GLN A 19 10.16 -5.56 10.93
CA GLN A 19 9.04 -4.63 11.08
C GLN A 19 8.21 -4.52 9.80
N LYS A 20 8.87 -4.40 8.65
CA LYS A 20 8.21 -4.40 7.34
C LYS A 20 7.41 -5.69 7.12
N ARG A 21 8.02 -6.86 7.35
CA ARG A 21 7.34 -8.16 7.23
C ARG A 21 6.16 -8.30 8.20
N TRP A 22 6.28 -7.77 9.40
CA TRP A 22 5.18 -7.77 10.36
C TRP A 22 3.91 -7.08 9.81
N ILE A 23 4.10 -5.97 9.07
CA ILE A 23 3.00 -5.27 8.38
C ILE A 23 2.49 -6.13 7.22
N GLU A 24 3.39 -6.55 6.34
CA GLU A 24 3.05 -7.31 5.12
C GLU A 24 2.31 -8.61 5.42
N ASP A 25 2.78 -9.40 6.39
CA ASP A 25 2.18 -10.68 6.75
C ASP A 25 0.74 -10.51 7.27
N ARG A 26 0.45 -9.43 8.01
CA ARG A 26 -0.90 -9.13 8.47
C ARG A 26 -1.83 -8.73 7.34
N LEU A 27 -1.36 -7.89 6.45
CA LEU A 27 -2.13 -7.51 5.25
C LEU A 27 -2.41 -8.73 4.36
N GLU A 28 -1.42 -9.58 4.11
CA GLU A 28 -1.58 -10.80 3.32
C GLU A 28 -2.59 -11.76 3.95
N GLN A 29 -2.58 -11.93 5.28
CA GLN A 29 -3.59 -12.75 5.98
C GLN A 29 -5.01 -12.24 5.75
N VAL A 30 -5.20 -10.91 5.80
CA VAL A 30 -6.51 -10.31 5.52
C VAL A 30 -6.91 -10.55 4.07
N PHE A 31 -6.02 -10.29 3.10
CA PHE A 31 -6.29 -10.52 1.69
C PHE A 31 -6.68 -11.97 1.40
N HIS A 32 -5.97 -12.94 1.97
CA HIS A 32 -6.33 -14.37 1.86
C HIS A 32 -7.69 -14.66 2.47
N GLY A 33 -8.00 -14.09 3.65
CA GLY A 33 -9.30 -14.26 4.31
C GLY A 33 -10.47 -13.72 3.47
N TRP A 34 -10.23 -12.74 2.60
CA TRP A 34 -11.22 -12.18 1.66
C TRP A 34 -11.20 -12.87 0.29
N GLY A 35 -10.42 -13.94 0.11
CA GLY A 35 -10.39 -14.73 -1.14
C GLY A 35 -9.55 -14.10 -2.25
N TYR A 36 -8.63 -13.20 -1.92
CA TYR A 36 -7.71 -12.62 -2.90
C TYR A 36 -6.50 -13.53 -3.13
N HIS A 37 -6.07 -13.64 -4.38
CA HIS A 37 -4.91 -14.42 -4.81
C HIS A 37 -3.75 -13.53 -5.18
N ARG A 38 -2.54 -13.95 -4.82
CA ARG A 38 -1.33 -13.18 -5.10
C ARG A 38 -1.02 -13.16 -6.59
N ILE A 39 -0.70 -11.96 -7.10
CA ILE A 39 -0.17 -11.75 -8.43
C ILE A 39 1.19 -11.05 -8.35
N ILE A 40 2.11 -11.42 -9.25
CA ILE A 40 3.40 -10.73 -9.42
C ILE A 40 3.51 -10.35 -10.89
N THR A 41 3.60 -9.05 -11.15
CA THR A 41 3.83 -8.50 -12.48
C THR A 41 5.28 -8.05 -12.66
N SER A 42 5.68 -7.77 -13.90
CA SER A 42 7.02 -7.27 -14.21
C SER A 42 7.30 -5.94 -13.53
N THR A 43 8.52 -5.76 -13.03
CA THR A 43 9.01 -4.47 -12.51
C THR A 43 9.36 -3.52 -13.65
N LEU A 44 9.78 -4.09 -14.79
CA LEU A 44 10.07 -3.36 -16.02
C LEU A 44 8.84 -3.38 -16.91
N GLU A 45 8.41 -2.21 -17.36
CA GLU A 45 7.29 -2.06 -18.28
C GLU A 45 7.70 -1.22 -19.49
N ARG A 46 6.99 -1.41 -20.60
CA ARG A 46 7.12 -0.53 -21.77
C ARG A 46 6.51 0.82 -21.41
N MET A 47 7.15 1.89 -21.86
CA MET A 47 6.63 3.24 -21.62
C MET A 47 5.21 3.41 -22.20
N ASP A 48 4.92 2.80 -23.36
CA ASP A 48 3.56 2.81 -23.94
C ASP A 48 2.53 2.19 -23.01
N THR A 49 2.88 1.09 -22.32
CA THR A 49 2.01 0.46 -21.33
C THR A 49 1.74 1.39 -20.15
N LEU A 50 2.78 2.04 -19.64
CA LEU A 50 2.66 2.97 -18.52
C LEU A 50 1.85 4.22 -18.87
N MET A 51 1.99 4.71 -20.12
CA MET A 51 1.33 5.93 -20.59
C MET A 51 -0.12 5.69 -21.05
N ALA A 52 -0.52 4.46 -21.37
CA ALA A 52 -1.80 4.16 -21.99
C ALA A 52 -3.03 4.68 -21.23
N GLY A 53 -2.99 4.67 -19.90
CA GLY A 53 -4.08 5.17 -19.05
C GLY A 53 -4.14 6.70 -18.91
N GLY A 54 -3.17 7.43 -19.46
CA GLY A 54 -3.06 8.89 -19.32
C GLY A 54 -2.82 9.40 -17.90
N ALA A 55 -2.69 8.48 -16.95
CA ALA A 55 -2.61 8.76 -15.52
C ALA A 55 -1.18 8.98 -15.03
N ILE A 56 -0.21 8.38 -15.70
CA ILE A 56 1.19 8.42 -15.32
C ILE A 56 1.88 9.47 -16.20
N GLU A 57 2.42 10.50 -15.56
CA GLU A 57 3.24 11.48 -16.29
C GLU A 57 4.61 10.88 -16.61
N ARG A 58 5.03 10.98 -17.86
CA ARG A 58 6.33 10.46 -18.33
C ARG A 58 7.52 10.96 -17.49
N SER A 59 7.45 12.19 -17.01
CA SER A 59 8.48 12.83 -16.19
C SER A 59 8.67 12.15 -14.83
N THR A 60 7.63 11.49 -14.31
CA THR A 60 7.65 10.81 -13.00
C THR A 60 8.19 9.39 -13.08
N VAL A 61 8.31 8.80 -14.28
CA VAL A 61 8.82 7.45 -14.48
C VAL A 61 10.34 7.44 -14.51
N ILE A 62 10.95 6.51 -13.77
CA ILE A 62 12.38 6.21 -13.89
C ILE A 62 12.58 5.42 -15.19
N GLN A 63 13.09 6.10 -16.20
CA GLN A 63 13.32 5.51 -17.51
C GLN A 63 14.66 4.80 -17.56
N LEU A 64 14.70 3.69 -18.26
CA LEU A 64 15.92 2.93 -18.51
C LEU A 64 16.38 3.15 -19.95
N GLN A 65 17.67 3.39 -20.10
CA GLN A 65 18.28 3.40 -21.43
C GLN A 65 18.37 1.97 -21.94
N ASN A 66 17.66 1.66 -23.01
CA ASN A 66 17.79 0.39 -23.71
C ASN A 66 18.51 0.61 -25.05
N ILE A 67 19.40 -0.32 -25.39
CA ILE A 67 20.18 -0.32 -26.65
C ILE A 67 19.30 -0.82 -27.82
N GLN A 68 18.15 -1.44 -27.52
CA GLN A 68 17.23 -2.04 -28.49
C GLN A 68 15.90 -1.27 -28.46
N GLU A 69 15.80 -0.18 -29.19
CA GLU A 69 14.61 0.60 -29.59
C GLU A 69 13.35 0.68 -28.68
N ASP A 70 13.20 -0.19 -27.64
CA ASP A 70 12.10 -0.17 -26.71
C ASP A 70 12.37 0.81 -25.56
N GLU A 71 11.50 1.79 -25.39
CA GLU A 71 11.54 2.64 -24.21
C GLU A 71 10.94 1.90 -23.00
N LEU A 72 11.77 1.64 -22.01
CA LEU A 72 11.39 0.96 -20.78
C LEU A 72 11.41 1.90 -19.58
N GLY A 73 10.53 1.61 -18.62
CA GLY A 73 10.51 2.30 -17.33
C GLY A 73 10.33 1.33 -16.18
N LEU A 74 10.71 1.77 -14.99
CA LEU A 74 10.33 1.09 -13.74
C LEU A 74 8.90 1.49 -13.41
N ARG A 75 8.07 0.51 -13.05
CA ARG A 75 6.64 0.74 -12.72
C ARG A 75 6.48 1.72 -11.57
N PRO A 76 5.71 2.80 -11.72
CA PRO A 76 5.41 3.74 -10.64
C PRO A 76 4.21 3.31 -9.78
N GLU A 77 3.43 2.33 -10.27
CA GLU A 77 2.26 1.75 -9.62
C GLU A 77 2.01 0.35 -10.19
N LEU A 78 1.07 -0.42 -9.63
CA LEU A 78 0.84 -1.80 -10.05
C LEU A 78 -0.48 -2.02 -10.83
N THR A 79 -1.46 -1.13 -10.69
CA THR A 79 -2.79 -1.30 -11.30
C THR A 79 -2.72 -1.45 -12.82
N ALA A 80 -1.93 -0.61 -13.51
CA ALA A 80 -1.73 -0.69 -14.96
C ALA A 80 -1.12 -2.03 -15.39
N SER A 81 -0.07 -2.48 -14.69
CA SER A 81 0.59 -3.76 -14.96
C SER A 81 -0.33 -4.95 -14.71
N ILE A 82 -1.17 -4.90 -13.66
CA ILE A 82 -2.14 -5.94 -13.33
C ILE A 82 -3.28 -5.93 -14.35
N ALA A 83 -3.84 -4.76 -14.68
CA ALA A 83 -4.89 -4.61 -15.69
C ALA A 83 -4.45 -5.19 -17.04
N ARG A 84 -3.24 -4.83 -17.52
CA ARG A 84 -2.65 -5.39 -18.74
C ARG A 84 -2.52 -6.91 -18.65
N THR A 85 -1.99 -7.43 -17.53
CA THR A 85 -1.78 -8.87 -17.34
C THR A 85 -3.11 -9.63 -17.36
N ALA A 86 -4.13 -9.10 -16.69
CA ALA A 86 -5.44 -9.71 -16.59
C ALA A 86 -6.08 -9.93 -17.98
N VAL A 87 -6.03 -8.93 -18.87
CA VAL A 87 -6.68 -8.99 -20.18
C VAL A 87 -5.81 -9.61 -21.28
N THR A 88 -4.51 -9.81 -21.06
CA THR A 88 -3.60 -10.37 -22.06
C THR A 88 -3.10 -11.79 -21.73
N ARG A 89 -3.01 -12.15 -20.45
CA ARG A 89 -2.42 -13.41 -19.99
C ARG A 89 -3.40 -14.28 -19.20
N MET A 90 -4.49 -13.70 -18.68
CA MET A 90 -5.53 -14.40 -17.92
C MET A 90 -6.82 -14.44 -18.75
N THR A 91 -6.75 -14.84 -20.03
CA THR A 91 -7.86 -14.77 -20.98
C THR A 91 -8.97 -15.80 -20.70
N ASP A 92 -8.63 -16.92 -20.07
CA ASP A 92 -9.55 -18.04 -19.81
C ASP A 92 -10.13 -18.05 -18.38
N VAL A 93 -9.99 -16.92 -17.65
CA VAL A 93 -10.49 -16.84 -16.28
C VAL A 93 -11.92 -16.32 -16.21
N HIS A 94 -12.66 -16.79 -15.21
CA HIS A 94 -13.98 -16.25 -14.89
C HIS A 94 -13.85 -15.00 -14.01
N TYR A 95 -14.61 -13.96 -14.33
CA TYR A 95 -14.75 -12.78 -13.49
C TYR A 95 -15.84 -12.99 -12.43
N PRO A 96 -15.76 -12.33 -11.23
CA PRO A 96 -14.72 -11.39 -10.85
C PRO A 96 -13.41 -12.06 -10.44
N GLN A 97 -12.28 -11.41 -10.73
CA GLN A 97 -10.96 -11.80 -10.26
C GLN A 97 -10.56 -10.95 -9.06
N ARG A 98 -10.14 -11.60 -7.98
CA ARG A 98 -9.63 -10.98 -6.75
C ARG A 98 -8.14 -11.19 -6.69
N LEU A 99 -7.37 -10.13 -6.92
CA LEU A 99 -5.91 -10.17 -6.98
C LEU A 99 -5.31 -9.27 -5.91
N TYR A 100 -4.26 -9.73 -5.23
CA TYR A 100 -3.49 -8.88 -4.34
C TYR A 100 -2.01 -8.88 -4.71
N TYR A 101 -1.32 -7.83 -4.31
CA TYR A 101 0.11 -7.68 -4.50
C TYR A 101 0.79 -7.12 -3.26
N ASN A 102 2.08 -7.43 -3.14
CA ASN A 102 3.01 -6.83 -2.20
C ASN A 102 4.33 -6.67 -2.97
N ALA A 103 4.68 -5.44 -3.32
CA ALA A 103 5.77 -5.17 -4.24
C ALA A 103 6.30 -3.74 -4.11
N ASN A 104 7.50 -3.51 -4.63
CA ASN A 104 8.06 -2.18 -4.77
C ASN A 104 7.59 -1.49 -6.06
N VAL A 105 7.50 -0.18 -5.96
CA VAL A 105 7.21 0.77 -7.03
C VAL A 105 8.27 1.87 -7.04
N PHE A 106 8.39 2.56 -8.17
CA PHE A 106 9.50 3.50 -8.39
C PHE A 106 8.96 4.81 -8.97
N GLY A 107 9.42 5.94 -8.46
CA GLY A 107 8.95 7.22 -8.97
C GLY A 107 9.93 8.37 -8.74
N ARG A 108 9.92 9.29 -9.68
CA ARG A 108 10.53 10.62 -9.51
C ARG A 108 9.42 11.59 -9.18
N THR A 109 9.16 11.86 -7.91
CA THR A 109 8.11 12.81 -7.58
C THR A 109 8.72 14.11 -7.08
N PRO A 110 8.48 15.24 -7.77
CA PRO A 110 8.88 16.56 -7.29
C PRO A 110 8.18 16.95 -5.99
N GLU A 111 7.03 16.35 -5.71
CA GLU A 111 6.12 16.69 -4.60
C GLU A 111 6.52 16.07 -3.27
N PHE A 112 7.39 15.07 -3.22
CA PHE A 112 7.94 14.56 -1.96
C PHE A 112 8.98 15.52 -1.40
N LYS A 113 8.51 16.65 -0.91
CA LYS A 113 9.32 17.77 -0.39
C LYS A 113 10.20 17.40 0.82
N HIS A 114 9.99 16.21 1.43
CA HIS A 114 10.72 15.82 2.65
C HIS A 114 11.55 14.54 2.52
N ASN A 115 11.29 13.68 1.53
CA ASN A 115 12.12 12.50 1.28
C ASN A 115 12.34 12.35 -0.23
N ARG A 116 13.60 12.40 -0.66
CA ARG A 116 13.98 12.14 -2.06
C ARG A 116 13.91 10.64 -2.40
N GLN A 117 13.04 9.89 -1.73
CA GLN A 117 12.88 8.47 -1.95
C GLN A 117 12.34 8.21 -3.36
N GLN A 118 12.93 7.24 -4.05
CA GLN A 118 12.56 6.85 -5.42
C GLN A 118 12.05 5.42 -5.49
N GLU A 119 12.20 4.65 -4.42
CA GLU A 119 11.71 3.28 -4.28
C GLU A 119 10.78 3.21 -3.06
N PHE A 120 9.59 2.67 -3.27
CA PHE A 120 8.55 2.54 -2.24
C PHE A 120 7.99 1.13 -2.25
N TYR A 121 7.43 0.70 -1.13
CA TYR A 121 6.72 -0.58 -1.03
C TYR A 121 5.23 -0.35 -0.90
N GLN A 122 4.47 -1.11 -1.68
CA GLN A 122 3.01 -1.09 -1.67
C GLN A 122 2.45 -2.49 -1.49
N ALA A 123 1.41 -2.61 -0.65
CA ALA A 123 0.54 -3.78 -0.60
C ALA A 123 -0.87 -3.35 -0.97
N GLY A 124 -1.52 -4.07 -1.86
CA GLY A 124 -2.84 -3.67 -2.34
C GLY A 124 -3.59 -4.77 -3.04
N VAL A 125 -4.81 -4.45 -3.44
CA VAL A 125 -5.71 -5.38 -4.12
C VAL A 125 -6.33 -4.75 -5.36
N GLU A 126 -6.69 -5.62 -6.30
CA GLU A 126 -7.46 -5.29 -7.49
C GLU A 126 -8.63 -6.29 -7.63
N LEU A 127 -9.85 -5.79 -7.60
CA LEU A 127 -11.08 -6.52 -7.88
C LEU A 127 -11.50 -6.21 -9.31
N LEU A 128 -11.30 -7.16 -10.21
CA LEU A 128 -11.55 -7.00 -11.63
C LEU A 128 -12.82 -7.73 -12.05
N GLY A 129 -13.67 -7.11 -12.86
CA GLY A 129 -14.94 -7.66 -13.33
C GLY A 129 -16.07 -7.54 -12.31
N GLY A 130 -15.84 -6.91 -11.16
CA GLY A 130 -16.87 -6.55 -10.18
C GLY A 130 -17.28 -5.10 -10.32
N GLY A 131 -18.58 -4.83 -10.46
CA GLY A 131 -19.13 -3.48 -10.59
C GLY A 131 -20.15 -3.13 -9.51
N GLY A 132 -20.44 -1.83 -9.37
CA GLY A 132 -21.50 -1.30 -8.52
C GLY A 132 -21.20 -1.32 -7.02
N LEU A 133 -22.22 -1.03 -6.24
CA LEU A 133 -22.17 -0.83 -4.80
C LEU A 133 -21.44 -1.94 -4.03
N VAL A 134 -21.71 -3.20 -4.37
CA VAL A 134 -21.15 -4.36 -3.64
C VAL A 134 -19.64 -4.45 -3.80
N ALA A 135 -19.12 -4.20 -5.02
CA ALA A 135 -17.68 -4.23 -5.28
C ALA A 135 -16.96 -3.06 -4.61
N ASP A 136 -17.57 -1.87 -4.61
CA ASP A 136 -17.03 -0.69 -3.92
C ASP A 136 -17.01 -0.90 -2.41
N ALA A 137 -18.09 -1.45 -1.85
CA ALA A 137 -18.18 -1.77 -0.43
C ALA A 137 -17.15 -2.84 -0.04
N GLU A 138 -16.97 -3.91 -0.86
CA GLU A 138 -15.96 -4.95 -0.61
C GLU A 138 -14.57 -4.32 -0.44
N VAL A 139 -14.17 -3.45 -1.36
CA VAL A 139 -12.84 -2.83 -1.35
C VAL A 139 -12.66 -1.90 -0.15
N LEU A 140 -13.64 -1.06 0.18
CA LEU A 140 -13.56 -0.15 1.35
C LEU A 140 -13.57 -0.91 2.68
N LEU A 141 -14.41 -1.94 2.82
CA LEU A 141 -14.43 -2.78 4.02
C LEU A 141 -13.16 -3.61 4.17
N LEU A 142 -12.55 -4.05 3.06
CA LEU A 142 -11.26 -4.73 3.07
C LEU A 142 -10.13 -3.81 3.56
N VAL A 143 -10.11 -2.53 3.15
CA VAL A 143 -9.20 -1.53 3.71
C VAL A 143 -9.39 -1.43 5.22
N ALA A 144 -10.63 -1.29 5.69
CA ALA A 144 -10.92 -1.21 7.13
C ALA A 144 -10.42 -2.44 7.89
N ALA A 145 -10.63 -3.65 7.32
CA ALA A 145 -10.13 -4.91 7.89
C ALA A 145 -8.59 -4.95 7.96
N CYS A 146 -7.89 -4.42 6.94
CA CYS A 146 -6.44 -4.31 6.95
C CYS A 146 -5.94 -3.43 8.09
N LEU A 147 -6.53 -2.27 8.29
CA LEU A 147 -6.13 -1.33 9.33
C LEU A 147 -6.46 -1.87 10.74
N GLN A 148 -7.57 -2.59 10.88
CA GLN A 148 -7.92 -3.29 12.09
C GLN A 148 -6.92 -4.41 12.42
N ALA A 149 -6.48 -5.19 11.43
CA ALA A 149 -5.45 -6.23 11.61
C ALA A 149 -4.09 -5.66 12.03
N LEU A 150 -3.78 -4.44 11.58
CA LEU A 150 -2.62 -3.67 12.03
C LEU A 150 -2.85 -2.98 13.39
N GLN A 151 -4.06 -3.08 13.97
CA GLN A 151 -4.48 -2.40 15.20
C GLN A 151 -4.28 -0.88 15.14
N LEU A 152 -4.37 -0.32 13.94
CA LEU A 152 -4.19 1.11 13.73
C LEU A 152 -5.39 1.88 14.30
N GLN A 153 -5.10 2.91 15.07
CA GLN A 153 -6.09 3.83 15.65
C GLN A 153 -6.04 5.17 14.89
N ASN A 154 -7.07 5.99 15.08
CA ASN A 154 -7.11 7.38 14.59
C ASN A 154 -6.90 7.51 13.07
N TRP A 155 -7.63 6.72 12.29
CA TRP A 155 -7.66 6.80 10.84
C TRP A 155 -9.07 7.08 10.32
N HIS A 156 -9.16 7.61 9.11
CA HIS A 156 -10.41 7.92 8.42
C HIS A 156 -10.32 7.53 6.96
N LEU A 157 -11.48 7.21 6.38
CA LEU A 157 -11.64 7.15 4.92
C LEU A 157 -12.12 8.52 4.43
N ILE A 158 -11.37 9.15 3.54
CA ILE A 158 -11.83 10.29 2.76
C ILE A 158 -12.33 9.72 1.43
N VAL A 159 -13.62 9.84 1.16
CA VAL A 159 -14.28 9.25 -0.02
C VAL A 159 -14.83 10.36 -0.90
N GLY A 160 -14.46 10.34 -2.17
CA GLY A 160 -15.00 11.15 -3.24
C GLY A 160 -15.66 10.30 -4.33
N GLU A 161 -16.21 10.97 -5.33
CA GLU A 161 -16.80 10.29 -6.49
C GLU A 161 -16.43 11.09 -7.77
N ALA A 162 -15.63 10.45 -8.65
CA ALA A 162 -15.05 11.10 -9.80
C ALA A 162 -16.11 11.54 -10.83
N GLY A 163 -17.14 10.73 -11.06
CA GLY A 163 -18.21 11.04 -12.00
C GLY A 163 -19.01 12.26 -11.59
N ILE A 164 -19.36 12.37 -10.31
CA ILE A 164 -20.06 13.56 -9.75
C ILE A 164 -19.17 14.79 -9.96
N THR A 165 -17.92 14.74 -9.51
CA THR A 165 -16.98 15.87 -9.61
C THR A 165 -16.77 16.30 -11.06
N GLN A 166 -16.52 15.37 -11.97
CA GLN A 166 -16.37 15.66 -13.40
C GLN A 166 -17.65 16.27 -13.99
N SER A 167 -18.81 15.76 -13.63
CA SER A 167 -20.09 16.26 -14.10
C SER A 167 -20.37 17.68 -13.59
N LEU A 168 -20.10 17.97 -12.32
CA LEU A 168 -20.21 19.33 -11.75
C LEU A 168 -19.28 20.32 -12.46
N LEU A 169 -18.11 19.86 -12.92
CA LEU A 169 -17.15 20.67 -13.66
C LEU A 169 -17.56 20.92 -15.13
N LYS A 170 -18.53 20.19 -15.70
CA LYS A 170 -19.01 20.42 -17.07
C LYS A 170 -19.64 21.79 -17.28
N ALA A 171 -20.19 22.39 -16.22
CA ALA A 171 -20.80 23.72 -16.29
C ALA A 171 -19.82 24.86 -16.55
N PHE A 172 -18.53 24.64 -16.38
CA PHE A 172 -17.51 25.69 -16.53
C PHE A 172 -16.97 25.80 -17.95
N PRO A 173 -16.55 27.02 -18.39
CA PRO A 173 -15.94 27.23 -19.70
C PRO A 173 -14.71 26.36 -19.93
N THR A 174 -14.60 25.76 -21.11
CA THR A 174 -13.52 24.82 -21.45
C THR A 174 -12.11 25.40 -21.25
N ASN A 175 -11.92 26.68 -21.58
CA ASN A 175 -10.64 27.37 -21.43
C ASN A 175 -10.23 27.65 -19.97
N LEU A 176 -11.17 27.61 -19.01
CA LEU A 176 -10.91 27.82 -17.57
C LEU A 176 -10.97 26.51 -16.79
N LYS A 177 -11.44 25.42 -17.39
CA LYS A 177 -11.73 24.17 -16.70
C LYS A 177 -10.52 23.61 -15.94
N ASN A 178 -9.32 23.64 -16.53
CA ASN A 178 -8.12 23.15 -15.86
C ASN A 178 -7.69 24.03 -14.69
N GLN A 179 -7.85 25.35 -14.81
CA GLN A 179 -7.54 26.28 -13.72
C GLN A 179 -8.50 26.09 -12.55
N ILE A 180 -9.81 25.94 -12.85
CA ILE A 180 -10.84 25.67 -11.83
C ILE A 180 -10.59 24.32 -11.16
N ARG A 181 -10.31 23.27 -11.95
CA ARG A 181 -9.96 21.94 -11.44
C ARG A 181 -8.77 22.01 -10.48
N SER A 182 -7.71 22.73 -10.87
CA SER A 182 -6.52 22.92 -10.04
C SER A 182 -6.84 23.72 -8.77
N ALA A 183 -7.62 24.78 -8.86
CA ALA A 183 -8.00 25.59 -7.71
C ALA A 183 -8.85 24.77 -6.71
N ILE A 184 -9.80 23.96 -7.19
CA ILE A 184 -10.61 23.08 -6.35
C ILE A 184 -9.73 22.00 -5.70
N ALA A 185 -8.87 21.33 -6.47
CA ALA A 185 -7.98 20.28 -5.97
C ALA A 185 -7.02 20.77 -4.88
N ASN A 186 -6.57 22.04 -4.99
CA ASN A 186 -5.67 22.67 -4.02
C ASN A 186 -6.42 23.47 -2.93
N LEU A 187 -7.76 23.44 -2.93
CA LEU A 187 -8.61 24.21 -2.00
C LEU A 187 -8.32 25.71 -2.04
N ASP A 188 -7.94 26.23 -3.23
CA ASP A 188 -7.52 27.62 -3.43
C ASP A 188 -8.71 28.54 -3.75
N ARG A 189 -9.35 29.06 -2.68
CA ARG A 189 -10.46 30.04 -2.81
C ARG A 189 -10.01 31.31 -3.51
N VAL A 190 -8.78 31.77 -3.25
CA VAL A 190 -8.27 33.00 -3.82
C VAL A 190 -8.14 32.87 -5.34
N ALA A 191 -7.64 31.75 -5.81
CA ALA A 191 -7.61 31.47 -7.23
C ALA A 191 -9.01 31.49 -7.85
N ILE A 192 -10.00 30.86 -7.19
CA ILE A 192 -11.43 30.89 -7.68
C ILE A 192 -11.95 32.33 -7.75
N ASP A 193 -11.67 33.18 -6.76
CA ASP A 193 -12.14 34.57 -6.73
C ASP A 193 -11.51 35.43 -7.82
N THR A 194 -10.29 35.12 -8.26
CA THR A 194 -9.55 35.87 -9.29
C THR A 194 -9.83 35.42 -10.72
N LEU A 195 -10.43 34.26 -10.92
CA LEU A 195 -10.78 33.76 -12.25
C LEU A 195 -11.87 34.61 -12.89
N PRO A 196 -11.85 34.81 -14.24
CA PRO A 196 -12.86 35.57 -14.97
C PRO A 196 -14.15 34.76 -15.14
N LEU A 197 -14.83 34.50 -14.04
CA LEU A 197 -16.08 33.76 -13.94
C LEU A 197 -17.24 34.73 -13.68
N SER A 198 -18.46 34.37 -14.18
CA SER A 198 -19.67 35.01 -13.69
C SER A 198 -19.85 34.73 -12.20
N ASP A 199 -20.60 35.58 -11.50
CA ASP A 199 -20.87 35.42 -10.08
C ASP A 199 -21.51 34.05 -9.79
N GLU A 200 -22.45 33.60 -10.64
CA GLU A 200 -23.11 32.30 -10.53
C GLU A 200 -22.08 31.13 -10.62
N LEU A 201 -21.18 31.18 -11.60
CA LEU A 201 -20.14 30.12 -11.74
C LEU A 201 -19.10 30.18 -10.62
N ARG A 202 -18.77 31.38 -10.14
CA ARG A 202 -17.87 31.54 -9.00
C ARG A 202 -18.48 30.96 -7.72
N ASP A 203 -19.75 31.22 -7.47
CA ASP A 203 -20.46 30.66 -6.31
C ASP A 203 -20.58 29.14 -6.44
N ARG A 204 -20.88 28.63 -7.65
CA ARG A 204 -20.88 27.18 -7.91
C ARG A 204 -19.51 26.55 -7.64
N ALA A 205 -18.40 27.16 -8.04
CA ALA A 205 -17.06 26.67 -7.76
C ALA A 205 -16.75 26.62 -6.27
N LYS A 206 -17.20 27.65 -5.51
CA LYS A 206 -17.09 27.69 -4.05
C LYS A 206 -17.92 26.59 -3.37
N ILE A 207 -19.13 26.34 -3.85
CA ILE A 207 -19.97 25.26 -3.33
C ILE A 207 -19.23 23.91 -3.53
N ILE A 208 -18.71 23.65 -4.74
CA ILE A 208 -17.97 22.40 -5.03
C ILE A 208 -16.75 22.24 -4.11
N LEU A 209 -15.98 23.31 -3.90
CA LEU A 209 -14.84 23.33 -2.99
C LEU A 209 -15.24 23.00 -1.55
N ASP A 210 -16.45 23.38 -1.15
CA ASP A 210 -17.01 23.17 0.20
C ASP A 210 -17.82 21.86 0.34
N LEU A 211 -17.91 21.02 -0.69
CA LEU A 211 -18.52 19.68 -0.62
C LEU A 211 -17.59 18.68 0.06
N ARG A 212 -17.21 18.99 1.29
CA ARG A 212 -16.32 18.18 2.13
C ARG A 212 -16.71 18.25 3.59
N GLY A 213 -16.54 17.14 4.30
CA GLY A 213 -16.87 17.03 5.73
C GLY A 213 -17.63 15.76 6.09
N LYS A 214 -18.46 15.85 7.11
CA LYS A 214 -19.32 14.73 7.51
C LYS A 214 -20.21 14.30 6.35
N SER A 215 -20.40 13.01 6.19
CA SER A 215 -21.20 12.42 5.10
C SER A 215 -22.60 13.04 5.00
N THR A 216 -23.32 13.18 6.13
CA THR A 216 -24.65 13.79 6.21
C THR A 216 -24.68 15.21 5.66
N ASP A 217 -23.74 16.05 6.11
CA ASP A 217 -23.70 17.48 5.77
C ASP A 217 -23.40 17.68 4.28
N VAL A 218 -22.48 16.86 3.73
CA VAL A 218 -22.10 16.92 2.30
C VAL A 218 -23.25 16.43 1.42
N LEU A 219 -23.93 15.34 1.82
CA LEU A 219 -25.07 14.80 1.07
C LEU A 219 -26.30 15.74 1.11
N GLU A 220 -26.51 16.48 2.18
CA GLU A 220 -27.53 17.54 2.20
C GLU A 220 -27.15 18.73 1.30
N LYS A 221 -25.88 19.15 1.38
CA LYS A 221 -25.39 20.30 0.62
C LYS A 221 -25.40 20.06 -0.89
N ILE A 222 -25.03 18.87 -1.36
CA ILE A 222 -25.05 18.55 -2.79
C ILE A 222 -26.48 18.61 -3.37
N LYS A 223 -27.50 18.28 -2.60
CA LYS A 223 -28.92 18.39 -3.02
C LYS A 223 -29.35 19.82 -3.31
N THR A 224 -28.61 20.84 -2.83
CA THR A 224 -28.89 22.26 -3.16
C THR A 224 -28.45 22.62 -4.58
N LEU A 225 -27.61 21.80 -5.21
CA LEU A 225 -27.25 21.97 -6.63
C LEU A 225 -28.34 21.35 -7.51
N ASN A 226 -28.68 22.02 -8.61
CA ASN A 226 -29.59 21.46 -9.61
C ASN A 226 -28.89 20.28 -10.29
N LEU A 227 -29.12 19.07 -9.79
CA LEU A 227 -28.57 17.84 -10.31
C LEU A 227 -29.44 17.31 -11.46
N ASP A 228 -28.82 16.80 -12.50
CA ASP A 228 -29.52 15.98 -13.51
C ASP A 228 -29.76 14.56 -12.97
N SER A 229 -30.49 13.74 -13.72
CA SER A 229 -30.85 12.37 -13.29
C SER A 229 -29.67 11.44 -13.11
N GLU A 230 -28.60 11.61 -13.88
CA GLU A 230 -27.37 10.81 -13.78
C GLU A 230 -26.59 11.19 -12.51
N GLN A 231 -26.47 12.49 -12.26
CA GLN A 231 -25.84 13.02 -11.05
C GLN A 231 -26.61 12.59 -9.79
N GLN A 232 -27.95 12.64 -9.81
CA GLN A 232 -28.77 12.21 -8.68
C GLN A 232 -28.56 10.71 -8.40
N GLN A 233 -28.54 9.87 -9.43
CA GLN A 233 -28.30 8.45 -9.25
C GLN A 233 -26.91 8.17 -8.67
N ALA A 234 -25.88 8.92 -9.07
CA ALA A 234 -24.52 8.78 -8.53
C ALA A 234 -24.47 9.20 -7.04
N VAL A 235 -25.21 10.26 -6.66
CA VAL A 235 -25.34 10.71 -5.26
C VAL A 235 -26.08 9.66 -4.42
N ASP A 236 -27.15 9.07 -4.94
CA ASP A 236 -27.93 8.04 -4.25
C ASP A 236 -27.07 6.77 -4.03
N ASN A 237 -26.29 6.36 -5.03
CA ASN A 237 -25.35 5.26 -4.91
C ASN A 237 -24.24 5.54 -3.88
N LEU A 238 -23.70 6.75 -3.87
CA LEU A 238 -22.69 7.16 -2.88
C LEU A 238 -23.31 7.18 -1.46
N SER A 239 -24.55 7.67 -1.29
CA SER A 239 -25.25 7.63 -0.01
C SER A 239 -25.43 6.22 0.50
N ALA A 240 -25.90 5.30 -0.35
CA ALA A 240 -26.08 3.90 0.01
C ALA A 240 -24.75 3.23 0.38
N LEU A 241 -23.65 3.58 -0.32
CA LEU A 241 -22.32 3.07 0.00
C LEU A 241 -21.85 3.54 1.38
N VAL A 242 -21.99 4.83 1.66
CA VAL A 242 -21.59 5.41 2.95
C VAL A 242 -22.42 4.80 4.09
N GLU A 243 -23.73 4.70 3.93
CA GLU A 243 -24.62 4.06 4.93
C GLU A 243 -24.20 2.62 5.20
N LEU A 244 -23.86 1.85 4.15
CA LEU A 244 -23.39 0.48 4.29
C LEU A 244 -22.08 0.40 5.08
N ILE A 245 -21.09 1.23 4.74
CA ILE A 245 -19.79 1.24 5.41
C ILE A 245 -19.92 1.68 6.87
N GLU A 246 -20.67 2.73 7.16
CA GLU A 246 -20.87 3.24 8.52
C GLU A 246 -21.69 2.27 9.38
N SER A 247 -22.62 1.51 8.80
CA SER A 247 -23.39 0.48 9.51
C SER A 247 -22.53 -0.66 10.06
N GLN A 248 -21.38 -0.93 9.47
CA GLN A 248 -20.43 -1.93 9.99
C GLN A 248 -19.63 -1.44 11.21
N GLY A 249 -19.74 -0.14 11.56
CA GLY A 249 -19.20 0.44 12.79
C GLY A 249 -17.66 0.49 12.90
N ASN A 250 -16.93 0.12 11.86
CA ASN A 250 -15.49 -0.08 11.92
C ASN A 250 -14.66 1.07 11.32
N CYS A 251 -15.29 2.06 10.69
CA CYS A 251 -14.55 3.20 10.13
C CYS A 251 -15.36 4.48 10.13
N SER A 252 -14.65 5.62 10.20
CA SER A 252 -15.22 6.96 10.04
C SER A 252 -15.03 7.39 8.60
N VAL A 253 -16.13 7.77 7.94
CA VAL A 253 -16.13 8.26 6.56
C VAL A 253 -16.22 9.77 6.55
N ILE A 254 -15.33 10.40 5.81
CA ILE A 254 -15.37 11.82 5.46
C ILE A 254 -15.65 11.88 3.96
N LEU A 255 -16.73 12.55 3.56
CA LEU A 255 -16.94 12.80 2.14
C LEU A 255 -16.13 14.01 1.69
N ASP A 256 -15.50 13.90 0.52
CA ASP A 256 -14.81 14.99 -0.13
C ASP A 256 -15.01 14.93 -1.66
N LEU A 257 -16.03 15.62 -2.15
CA LEU A 257 -16.31 15.69 -3.59
C LEU A 257 -15.42 16.72 -4.32
N SER A 258 -14.54 17.42 -3.58
CA SER A 258 -13.44 18.20 -4.16
C SER A 258 -12.18 17.37 -4.39
N LEU A 259 -12.16 16.11 -3.94
CA LEU A 259 -11.04 15.20 -4.10
C LEU A 259 -10.84 14.88 -5.59
N ILE A 260 -9.84 15.51 -6.19
CA ILE A 260 -9.46 15.31 -7.59
C ILE A 260 -8.11 14.59 -7.61
N LYS A 261 -8.12 13.32 -7.97
CA LYS A 261 -6.87 12.54 -8.09
C LYS A 261 -6.12 12.90 -9.37
N THR A 262 -4.81 12.75 -9.30
CA THR A 262 -3.90 12.93 -10.43
C THR A 262 -4.18 11.91 -11.54
N PHE A 263 -4.72 10.74 -11.17
CA PHE A 263 -5.00 9.68 -12.13
C PHE A 263 -6.37 9.87 -12.79
N ASP A 264 -6.37 10.26 -14.05
CA ASP A 264 -7.58 10.54 -14.83
C ASP A 264 -8.39 9.28 -15.21
N TYR A 265 -7.91 8.08 -14.88
CA TYR A 265 -8.62 6.83 -15.19
C TYR A 265 -9.73 6.46 -14.21
N TYR A 266 -9.88 7.15 -13.08
CA TYR A 266 -10.96 6.87 -12.15
C TYR A 266 -12.31 7.28 -12.71
N THR A 267 -13.30 6.36 -12.60
CA THR A 267 -14.64 6.50 -13.20
C THR A 267 -15.77 6.50 -12.19
N GLY A 268 -15.50 6.19 -10.93
CA GLY A 268 -16.48 6.11 -9.84
C GLY A 268 -15.88 6.59 -8.52
N ILE A 269 -16.05 5.79 -7.45
CA ILE A 269 -15.48 6.16 -6.16
C ILE A 269 -13.96 6.34 -6.25
N ILE A 270 -13.47 7.33 -5.52
CA ILE A 270 -12.07 7.54 -5.23
C ILE A 270 -11.93 7.73 -3.72
N PHE A 271 -10.84 7.25 -3.16
CA PHE A 271 -10.66 7.42 -1.72
C PHE A 271 -9.19 7.52 -1.31
N GLU A 272 -8.99 8.13 -0.16
CA GLU A 272 -7.75 8.14 0.58
C GLU A 272 -7.97 7.57 1.98
N VAL A 273 -6.96 6.88 2.46
CA VAL A 273 -6.87 6.45 3.85
C VAL A 273 -5.91 7.38 4.55
N VAL A 274 -6.39 8.11 5.53
CA VAL A 274 -5.58 9.06 6.28
C VAL A 274 -5.48 8.66 7.74
N SER A 275 -4.32 8.86 8.33
CA SER A 275 -4.09 8.69 9.76
C SER A 275 -3.55 9.98 10.36
N ASN A 276 -4.03 10.30 11.57
CA ASN A 276 -3.60 11.44 12.34
C ASN A 276 -2.66 10.97 13.46
N VAL A 277 -1.37 11.23 13.30
CA VAL A 277 -0.33 10.90 14.28
C VAL A 277 0.52 12.15 14.53
N ASP A 278 0.80 12.43 15.80
CA ASP A 278 1.63 13.59 16.23
C ASP A 278 1.18 14.92 15.63
N ASN A 279 -0.13 15.17 15.54
CA ASN A 279 -0.76 16.33 14.92
C ASN A 279 -0.44 16.51 13.42
N GLN A 280 0.00 15.46 12.75
CA GLN A 280 0.20 15.43 11.30
C GLN A 280 -0.77 14.45 10.66
N THR A 281 -1.46 14.90 9.61
CA THR A 281 -2.27 14.03 8.75
C THR A 281 -1.37 13.41 7.70
N ARG A 282 -1.38 12.07 7.64
CA ARG A 282 -0.59 11.29 6.68
C ARG A 282 -1.51 10.41 5.84
N VAL A 283 -1.35 10.46 4.53
CA VAL A 283 -2.01 9.52 3.61
C VAL A 283 -1.25 8.20 3.66
N ILE A 284 -1.92 7.14 4.11
CA ILE A 284 -1.34 5.80 4.28
C ILE A 284 -1.82 4.81 3.22
N GLY A 285 -2.73 5.23 2.36
CA GLY A 285 -3.23 4.44 1.25
C GLY A 285 -4.22 5.22 0.39
N SER A 286 -4.46 4.73 -0.81
CA SER A 286 -5.45 5.30 -1.72
C SER A 286 -5.98 4.27 -2.69
N GLY A 287 -7.16 4.53 -3.25
CA GLY A 287 -7.78 3.65 -4.23
C GLY A 287 -8.95 4.28 -4.95
N GLY A 288 -9.66 3.45 -5.70
CA GLY A 288 -10.87 3.86 -6.41
C GLY A 288 -11.28 2.91 -7.52
N ARG A 289 -12.34 3.28 -8.25
CA ARG A 289 -12.92 2.55 -9.37
C ARG A 289 -12.40 3.05 -10.72
N TYR A 290 -12.07 2.14 -11.63
CA TYR A 290 -11.45 2.43 -12.92
C TYR A 290 -12.01 1.51 -14.04
N ASP A 291 -13.27 1.68 -14.40
CA ASP A 291 -14.01 0.78 -15.31
C ASP A 291 -13.51 0.78 -16.76
N GLN A 292 -12.73 1.79 -17.16
CA GLN A 292 -12.22 1.94 -18.53
C GLN A 292 -10.76 1.48 -18.69
N LEU A 293 -10.02 1.33 -17.59
CA LEU A 293 -8.57 1.07 -17.65
C LEU A 293 -8.23 -0.24 -18.34
N LEU A 294 -8.97 -1.33 -18.04
CA LEU A 294 -8.72 -2.63 -18.65
C LEU A 294 -8.96 -2.62 -20.16
N GLY A 295 -9.92 -1.82 -20.63
CA GLY A 295 -10.23 -1.67 -22.07
C GLY A 295 -9.06 -1.14 -22.88
N LEU A 296 -8.19 -0.31 -22.28
CA LEU A 296 -7.00 0.23 -22.94
C LEU A 296 -5.97 -0.86 -23.30
N TYR A 297 -5.92 -1.92 -22.53
CA TYR A 297 -5.01 -3.05 -22.74
C TYR A 297 -5.68 -4.26 -23.37
N HIS A 298 -7.03 -4.27 -23.45
CA HIS A 298 -7.78 -5.40 -23.97
C HIS A 298 -7.61 -5.49 -25.49
N PRO A 299 -7.24 -6.64 -26.08
CA PRO A 299 -7.01 -6.78 -27.53
C PRO A 299 -8.21 -6.36 -28.40
N GLN A 300 -9.43 -6.42 -27.85
CA GLN A 300 -10.67 -6.03 -28.53
C GLN A 300 -11.27 -4.72 -27.98
N GLY A 301 -10.55 -3.99 -27.11
CA GLY A 301 -11.04 -2.75 -26.51
C GLY A 301 -12.21 -2.93 -25.54
N LYS A 302 -12.45 -4.14 -25.01
CA LYS A 302 -13.59 -4.41 -24.13
C LYS A 302 -13.32 -3.86 -22.72
N ASN A 303 -14.18 -2.96 -22.27
CA ASN A 303 -14.15 -2.46 -20.90
C ASN A 303 -14.60 -3.55 -19.92
N ILE A 304 -13.82 -3.69 -18.84
CA ILE A 304 -14.10 -4.58 -17.72
C ILE A 304 -13.95 -3.73 -16.46
N PRO A 305 -14.99 -3.63 -15.61
CA PRO A 305 -14.92 -2.81 -14.42
C PRO A 305 -13.82 -3.28 -13.47
N GLY A 306 -13.18 -2.33 -12.82
CA GLY A 306 -12.14 -2.58 -11.84
C GLY A 306 -12.21 -1.60 -10.68
N THR A 307 -11.89 -2.08 -9.49
CA THR A 307 -11.75 -1.26 -8.29
C THR A 307 -10.67 -1.85 -7.39
N GLY A 308 -9.89 -1.02 -6.72
CA GLY A 308 -8.79 -1.50 -5.90
C GLY A 308 -8.17 -0.42 -5.04
N PHE A 309 -7.13 -0.79 -4.28
CA PHE A 309 -6.36 0.14 -3.49
C PHE A 309 -4.90 -0.29 -3.33
N ALA A 310 -4.08 0.69 -2.97
CA ALA A 310 -2.71 0.52 -2.49
C ALA A 310 -2.58 1.09 -1.08
N LEU A 311 -1.98 0.32 -0.18
CA LEU A 311 -1.47 0.78 1.12
C LEU A 311 0.03 1.03 1.01
N PHE A 312 0.49 2.13 1.58
CA PHE A 312 1.88 2.60 1.51
C PHE A 312 2.65 2.09 2.74
N ILE A 313 3.53 1.11 2.54
CA ILE A 313 4.19 0.40 3.65
C ILE A 313 5.06 1.33 4.49
N GLU A 314 5.77 2.29 3.87
CA GLU A 314 6.57 3.27 4.60
C GLU A 314 5.72 4.18 5.48
N ASP A 315 4.58 4.62 4.96
CA ASP A 315 3.67 5.48 5.71
C ASP A 315 2.98 4.73 6.85
N LEU A 316 2.57 3.47 6.61
CA LEU A 316 2.10 2.56 7.66
C LEU A 316 3.17 2.33 8.72
N TYR A 317 4.42 2.08 8.32
CA TYR A 317 5.54 1.94 9.24
C TYR A 317 5.70 3.18 10.13
N HIS A 318 5.70 4.37 9.54
CA HIS A 318 5.82 5.62 10.29
C HIS A 318 4.69 5.83 11.31
N VAL A 319 3.46 5.51 10.92
CA VAL A 319 2.29 5.63 11.81
C VAL A 319 2.35 4.61 12.95
N LEU A 320 2.83 3.39 12.67
CA LEU A 320 2.93 2.31 13.65
C LEU A 320 4.16 2.42 14.56
N LEU A 321 5.16 3.22 14.20
CA LEU A 321 6.44 3.29 14.92
C LEU A 321 6.24 3.67 16.41
N ASN A 322 5.35 4.62 16.68
CA ASN A 322 5.08 5.10 18.04
C ASN A 322 3.97 4.31 18.75
N SER A 323 3.34 3.34 18.09
CA SER A 323 2.24 2.55 18.67
C SER A 323 2.72 1.45 19.62
N GLY A 324 4.01 1.12 19.60
CA GLY A 324 4.59 0.01 20.35
C GLY A 324 4.24 -1.40 19.80
N GLN A 325 3.56 -1.48 18.67
CA GLN A 325 3.10 -2.76 18.09
C GLN A 325 4.16 -3.42 17.21
N LEU A 326 5.06 -2.63 16.60
CA LEU A 326 6.13 -3.17 15.78
C LEU A 326 7.15 -3.93 16.61
N PRO A 327 7.69 -5.05 16.10
CA PRO A 327 8.78 -5.77 16.75
C PRO A 327 9.95 -4.84 17.09
N GLN A 328 10.44 -4.90 18.32
CA GLN A 328 11.55 -4.04 18.78
C GLN A 328 12.91 -4.72 18.61
N THR A 329 12.92 -6.03 18.40
CA THR A 329 14.15 -6.83 18.23
C THR A 329 13.98 -7.81 17.08
N THR A 330 15.10 -8.18 16.47
CA THR A 330 15.12 -9.31 15.54
C THR A 330 14.93 -10.61 16.31
N PRO A 331 14.24 -11.63 15.75
CA PRO A 331 14.07 -12.90 16.41
C PRO A 331 15.43 -13.56 16.71
N ALA A 332 15.67 -13.85 18.00
CA ALA A 332 16.88 -14.52 18.46
C ALA A 332 16.97 -15.96 17.93
N SER A 333 18.16 -16.52 17.93
CA SER A 333 18.36 -17.95 17.71
C SER A 333 17.91 -18.73 18.94
N ASN A 334 17.30 -19.89 18.74
CA ASN A 334 16.87 -20.77 19.83
C ASN A 334 18.05 -21.46 20.49
N TRP A 335 19.07 -21.80 19.68
CA TRP A 335 20.22 -22.57 20.08
C TRP A 335 21.53 -21.96 19.59
N LEU A 336 22.55 -22.02 20.45
CA LEU A 336 23.95 -21.90 20.09
C LEU A 336 24.61 -23.26 20.31
N VAL A 337 25.16 -23.86 19.26
CA VAL A 337 25.88 -25.14 19.34
C VAL A 337 27.38 -24.87 19.35
N VAL A 338 28.04 -25.39 20.35
CA VAL A 338 29.48 -25.18 20.62
C VAL A 338 30.19 -26.53 20.57
N ALA A 339 31.23 -26.61 19.75
CA ALA A 339 32.17 -27.75 19.75
C ALA A 339 33.26 -27.52 20.80
N GLU A 340 33.45 -28.44 21.72
CA GLU A 340 34.48 -28.37 22.77
C GLU A 340 35.88 -28.20 22.18
N ASN A 341 36.14 -28.88 21.06
CA ASN A 341 37.43 -28.85 20.32
C ASN A 341 37.24 -29.29 18.87
N ASN A 342 38.32 -29.30 18.10
CA ASN A 342 38.29 -29.65 16.67
C ASN A 342 37.73 -31.04 16.38
N SER A 343 37.91 -32.03 17.29
CA SER A 343 37.39 -33.40 17.10
C SER A 343 35.88 -33.48 17.26
N ALA A 344 35.26 -32.53 18.00
CA ALA A 344 33.81 -32.45 18.23
C ALA A 344 33.07 -31.69 17.10
N ILE A 345 33.77 -31.01 16.20
CA ILE A 345 33.14 -30.13 15.19
C ILE A 345 32.12 -30.89 14.32
N ALA A 346 32.51 -32.05 13.76
CA ALA A 346 31.62 -32.84 12.90
C ALA A 346 30.32 -33.25 13.65
N THR A 347 30.47 -33.70 14.90
CA THR A 347 29.33 -34.08 15.76
C THR A 347 28.45 -32.88 16.11
N ALA A 348 29.06 -31.71 16.34
CA ALA A 348 28.36 -30.47 16.59
C ALA A 348 27.48 -30.02 15.38
N PHE A 349 28.04 -30.11 14.18
CA PHE A 349 27.29 -29.84 12.94
C PHE A 349 26.14 -30.82 12.75
N THR A 350 26.38 -32.13 12.98
CA THR A 350 25.31 -33.15 12.91
C THR A 350 24.18 -32.87 13.92
N TYR A 351 24.54 -32.44 15.12
CA TYR A 351 23.56 -32.09 16.14
C TYR A 351 22.78 -30.83 15.77
N ALA A 352 23.44 -29.80 15.27
CA ALA A 352 22.80 -28.58 14.77
C ALA A 352 21.82 -28.87 13.63
N GLU A 353 22.20 -29.75 12.70
CA GLU A 353 21.33 -30.18 11.60
C GLU A 353 20.07 -30.91 12.12
N LYS A 354 20.26 -31.80 13.08
CA LYS A 354 19.11 -32.47 13.75
C LYS A 354 18.15 -31.48 14.40
N LEU A 355 18.65 -30.41 15.01
CA LEU A 355 17.82 -29.36 15.59
C LEU A 355 17.07 -28.57 14.51
N ARG A 356 17.75 -28.20 13.41
CA ARG A 356 17.15 -27.47 12.27
C ARG A 356 16.07 -28.28 11.56
N SER A 357 16.25 -29.62 11.49
CA SER A 357 15.30 -30.54 10.86
C SER A 357 14.10 -30.89 11.74
N SER A 358 13.95 -30.25 12.91
CA SER A 358 12.77 -30.47 13.77
C SER A 358 11.49 -29.98 13.11
N THR A 359 10.33 -30.50 13.57
CA THR A 359 9.02 -30.14 13.03
C THR A 359 8.64 -28.66 13.24
N HIS A 360 9.32 -27.97 14.13
CA HIS A 360 9.15 -26.54 14.38
C HIS A 360 10.33 -25.75 13.81
N LEU A 361 10.06 -24.54 13.37
CA LEU A 361 11.13 -23.63 12.92
C LEU A 361 12.06 -23.32 14.10
N VAL A 362 13.27 -23.87 14.06
CA VAL A 362 14.30 -23.66 15.07
C VAL A 362 15.50 -22.97 14.43
N ARG A 363 15.90 -21.84 15.01
CA ARG A 363 17.11 -21.11 14.60
C ARG A 363 18.28 -21.61 15.41
N VAL A 364 19.33 -22.09 14.71
CA VAL A 364 20.52 -22.68 15.33
C VAL A 364 21.77 -22.02 14.80
N GLU A 365 22.51 -21.36 15.67
CA GLU A 365 23.85 -20.83 15.38
C GLU A 365 24.92 -21.83 15.80
N MET A 366 26.05 -21.78 15.13
CA MET A 366 27.28 -22.47 15.51
C MET A 366 28.25 -21.46 16.11
N GLU A 367 28.88 -21.81 17.22
CA GLU A 367 30.03 -21.06 17.73
C GLU A 367 31.24 -21.30 16.77
N LEU A 368 31.96 -20.23 16.44
CA LEU A 368 32.99 -20.26 15.41
C LEU A 368 34.43 -20.48 15.93
N GLY A 369 34.58 -20.93 17.16
CA GLY A 369 35.89 -21.32 17.75
C GLY A 369 36.77 -20.14 18.17
N LYS A 370 36.18 -18.98 18.48
CA LYS A 370 36.97 -17.77 18.77
C LYS A 370 36.92 -17.31 20.22
N TYR A 371 36.07 -17.88 21.06
CA TYR A 371 35.76 -17.36 22.37
C TYR A 371 35.93 -18.40 23.49
N ASP A 372 36.28 -17.95 24.69
CA ASP A 372 36.21 -18.76 25.90
C ASP A 372 34.73 -18.94 26.37
N VAL A 373 34.51 -19.84 27.33
CA VAL A 373 33.18 -20.19 27.82
C VAL A 373 32.40 -18.99 28.33
N SER A 374 33.08 -18.09 29.05
CA SER A 374 32.41 -16.90 29.59
C SER A 374 31.94 -15.92 28.50
N SER A 375 32.78 -15.71 27.51
CA SER A 375 32.46 -14.89 26.34
C SER A 375 31.34 -15.50 25.47
N ILE A 376 31.28 -16.82 25.34
CA ILE A 376 30.19 -17.53 24.64
C ILE A 376 28.87 -17.35 25.38
N GLN A 377 28.88 -17.49 26.70
CA GLN A 377 27.67 -17.29 27.52
C GLN A 377 27.18 -15.83 27.47
N GLU A 378 28.11 -14.88 27.53
CA GLU A 378 27.79 -13.46 27.38
C GLU A 378 27.20 -13.14 26.00
N TYR A 379 27.83 -13.65 24.93
CA TYR A 379 27.32 -13.53 23.56
C TYR A 379 25.88 -14.06 23.46
N ALA A 380 25.64 -15.27 23.99
CA ALA A 380 24.32 -15.88 23.92
C ALA A 380 23.27 -15.07 24.68
N ARG A 381 23.61 -14.55 25.88
CA ARG A 381 22.69 -13.67 26.65
C ARG A 381 22.40 -12.38 25.90
N ASN A 382 23.42 -11.71 25.39
CA ASN A 382 23.29 -10.45 24.63
C ASN A 382 22.46 -10.60 23.34
N LYS A 383 22.50 -11.80 22.74
CA LYS A 383 21.70 -12.16 21.56
C LYS A 383 20.32 -12.73 21.90
N GLY A 384 20.00 -12.94 23.18
CA GLY A 384 18.74 -13.53 23.60
C GLY A 384 18.59 -15.00 23.22
N ILE A 385 19.71 -15.74 23.04
CA ILE A 385 19.70 -17.15 22.70
C ILE A 385 19.23 -17.94 23.93
N ALA A 386 18.24 -18.82 23.71
CA ALA A 386 17.59 -19.52 24.81
C ALA A 386 18.45 -20.65 25.43
N GLN A 387 19.23 -21.35 24.59
CA GLN A 387 19.97 -22.54 24.99
C GLN A 387 21.33 -22.63 24.30
N ILE A 388 22.33 -23.14 25.06
CA ILE A 388 23.64 -23.51 24.51
C ILE A 388 23.78 -25.03 24.60
N ALA A 389 24.19 -25.66 23.49
CA ALA A 389 24.53 -27.08 23.43
C ALA A 389 26.04 -27.23 23.30
N TRP A 390 26.69 -27.67 24.35
CA TRP A 390 28.11 -27.99 24.43
C TRP A 390 28.34 -29.43 23.95
N ILE A 391 28.98 -29.61 22.81
CA ILE A 391 29.26 -30.95 22.22
C ILE A 391 30.70 -31.35 22.51
N LYS A 392 30.84 -32.45 23.22
CA LYS A 392 32.12 -32.99 23.64
C LYS A 392 32.75 -33.88 22.57
N SER A 393 34.04 -34.13 22.72
CA SER A 393 34.83 -34.99 21.82
C SER A 393 34.38 -36.45 21.80
N ASP A 394 33.75 -36.95 22.88
CA ASP A 394 33.16 -38.31 22.95
C ASP A 394 31.73 -38.38 22.34
N GLY A 395 31.22 -37.29 21.80
CA GLY A 395 29.87 -37.17 21.24
C GLY A 395 28.78 -36.92 22.29
N SER A 396 29.12 -36.86 23.56
CA SER A 396 28.17 -36.46 24.60
C SER A 396 27.88 -34.97 24.50
N LYS A 397 26.73 -34.55 25.05
CA LYS A 397 26.27 -33.14 25.01
C LYS A 397 25.86 -32.67 26.41
N ILE A 398 26.18 -31.43 26.69
CA ILE A 398 25.66 -30.70 27.85
C ILE A 398 24.79 -29.58 27.33
N ILE A 399 23.55 -29.47 27.82
CA ILE A 399 22.62 -28.41 27.47
C ILE A 399 22.54 -27.43 28.62
N GLU A 400 22.84 -26.19 28.34
CA GLU A 400 22.74 -25.07 29.25
C GLU A 400 21.55 -24.18 28.81
N SER A 401 20.56 -24.01 29.69
CA SER A 401 19.45 -23.08 29.48
C SER A 401 19.79 -21.72 30.06
N LEU A 402 19.69 -20.69 29.24
CA LEU A 402 19.95 -19.29 29.61
C LEU A 402 18.67 -18.57 30.04
N ASN A 403 17.50 -19.13 29.73
CA ASN A 403 16.21 -18.64 30.18
C ASN A 403 15.90 -19.24 31.60
N GLY A 404 16.52 -18.64 32.60
CA GLY A 404 16.30 -19.03 34.00
C GLY A 404 16.41 -17.80 34.90
N ASN A 405 15.25 -17.37 35.42
CA ASN A 405 15.00 -16.31 36.39
C ASN A 405 14.83 -14.89 35.86
N GLY A 406 13.56 -14.51 35.63
CA GLY A 406 12.97 -13.19 35.58
C GLY A 406 11.49 -13.34 35.78
#